data_77948afe6bdef1c3a915aca8203eee56
#
_entry.id   77948afe6bdef1c3a915aca8203eee56
#
_cell.length_a   1.000
_cell.length_b   1.000
_cell.length_c   1.000
_cell.angle_alpha   90.00
_cell.angle_beta   90.00
_cell.angle_gamma   90.00
#
_symmetry.space_group_name_H-M   'P 1'
#
loop_
_entity.id
_entity.type
_entity.pdbx_description
1 polymer ?
#
loop_
_entity_poly.entity_id
_entity_poly.type
_entity_poly.pdbx_seq_one_letter_code
_entity_poly.pdbx_strand_id
1 'polypeptide(L)'
;LLGLDIGEKTVGLALSDISRTVATPMETLILKKFSKTAVQILDICVEHEIAALVIGLPVNMDGTEGPRCQSVRQFARNLEAHFDIEMAFWDERLSTVAVTKTMIEADMSRAKRAENVDKMAAGYILQGALNFLANHATNSDEPAPDSWG
;
A
#
# COMPACT_ATOMS: atom_id res chain seq x y z
N LEU A 1 -4.42 -1.76 9.36
CA LEU A 1 -4.05 -1.04 8.14
C LEU A 1 -4.12 -1.96 6.92
N LEU A 2 -4.48 -1.41 5.80
CA LEU A 2 -4.51 -2.12 4.51
C LEU A 2 -3.52 -1.44 3.56
N GLY A 3 -2.56 -2.21 3.04
CA GLY A 3 -1.60 -1.72 2.05
C GLY A 3 -2.10 -1.96 0.63
N LEU A 4 -1.90 -0.98 -0.24
CA LEU A 4 -2.29 -1.05 -1.64
C LEU A 4 -1.09 -0.79 -2.54
N ASP A 5 -0.88 -1.67 -3.52
CA ASP A 5 0.01 -1.44 -4.64
C ASP A 5 -0.82 -1.33 -5.91
N ILE A 6 -0.97 -0.11 -6.42
CA ILE A 6 -1.84 0.18 -7.55
C ILE A 6 -1.06 0.06 -8.85
N GLY A 7 -1.35 -0.98 -9.62
CA GLY A 7 -0.79 -1.19 -10.94
C GLY A 7 -1.70 -0.65 -12.04
N GLU A 8 -1.35 -0.90 -13.28
CA GLU A 8 -2.16 -0.50 -14.43
C GLU A 8 -3.43 -1.32 -14.57
N LYS A 9 -3.33 -2.62 -14.28
CA LYS A 9 -4.42 -3.58 -14.46
C LYS A 9 -4.82 -4.30 -13.19
N THR A 10 -4.08 -4.11 -12.11
CA THR A 10 -4.26 -4.85 -10.86
C THR A 10 -4.01 -3.95 -9.67
N VAL A 11 -4.60 -4.33 -8.55
CA VAL A 11 -4.32 -3.72 -7.24
C VAL A 11 -3.93 -4.83 -6.28
N GLY A 12 -2.69 -4.80 -5.81
CA GLY A 12 -2.21 -5.72 -4.80
C GLY A 12 -2.61 -5.26 -3.41
N LEU A 13 -2.99 -6.19 -2.55
CA LEU A 13 -3.46 -5.91 -1.20
C LEU A 13 -2.63 -6.65 -0.17
N ALA A 14 -2.36 -5.98 0.94
CA ALA A 14 -1.74 -6.58 2.11
C ALA A 14 -2.42 -6.09 3.38
N LEU A 15 -2.50 -6.96 4.38
CA LEU A 15 -3.19 -6.68 5.63
C LEU A 15 -2.20 -6.67 6.79
N SER A 16 -2.30 -5.68 7.67
CA SER A 16 -1.55 -5.69 8.92
C SER A 16 -2.31 -6.46 10.00
N ASP A 17 -1.56 -7.02 10.94
CA ASP A 17 -2.13 -7.58 12.16
C ASP A 17 -2.69 -6.47 13.07
N ILE A 18 -3.40 -6.86 14.11
CA ILE A 18 -4.00 -5.91 15.06
C ILE A 18 -2.93 -5.05 15.75
N SER A 19 -1.78 -5.64 16.06
CA SER A 19 -0.69 -4.94 16.72
C SER A 19 0.11 -4.03 15.77
N ARG A 20 -0.20 -4.07 14.46
CA ARG A 20 0.48 -3.26 13.43
C ARG A 20 1.99 -3.51 13.36
N THR A 21 2.39 -4.76 13.46
CA THR A 21 3.80 -5.17 13.42
C THR A 21 4.16 -5.94 12.16
N VAL A 22 3.23 -6.72 11.61
CA VAL A 22 3.48 -7.60 10.47
C VAL A 22 2.49 -7.33 9.36
N ALA A 23 3.00 -7.19 8.13
CA ALA A 23 2.19 -7.09 6.92
C ALA A 23 2.16 -8.46 6.23
N THR A 24 0.97 -8.93 5.89
CA THR A 24 0.77 -10.19 5.19
C THR A 24 0.15 -9.92 3.83
N PRO A 25 0.77 -10.36 2.71
CA PRO A 25 0.14 -10.27 1.40
C PRO A 25 -1.21 -10.97 1.43
N MET A 26 -2.22 -10.35 0.86
CA MET A 26 -3.59 -10.82 0.94
C MET A 26 -4.10 -11.37 -0.40
N GLU A 27 -4.33 -10.48 -1.35
CA GLU A 27 -4.82 -10.84 -2.67
C GLU A 27 -4.51 -9.76 -3.69
N THR A 28 -4.73 -10.09 -4.97
CA THR A 28 -4.60 -9.16 -6.08
C THR A 28 -5.97 -9.00 -6.73
N LEU A 29 -6.47 -7.78 -6.81
CA LEU A 29 -7.72 -7.47 -7.49
C LEU A 29 -7.44 -7.11 -8.94
N ILE A 30 -8.32 -7.53 -9.84
CA ILE A 30 -8.24 -7.14 -11.25
C ILE A 30 -8.98 -5.82 -11.44
N LEU A 31 -8.28 -4.82 -11.94
CA LEU A 31 -8.83 -3.48 -12.16
C LEU A 31 -9.51 -3.40 -13.53
N LYS A 32 -10.79 -3.78 -13.61
CA LYS A 32 -11.57 -3.68 -14.84
C LYS A 32 -12.38 -2.39 -14.88
N LYS A 33 -13.18 -2.18 -13.84
CA LYS A 33 -13.94 -0.95 -13.63
C LYS A 33 -13.61 -0.43 -12.25
N PHE A 34 -13.29 0.85 -12.17
CA PHE A 34 -12.96 1.48 -10.90
C PHE A 34 -14.06 1.27 -9.85
N SER A 35 -15.33 1.47 -10.24
CA SER A 35 -16.46 1.33 -9.31
C SER A 35 -16.51 -0.05 -8.65
N LYS A 36 -16.24 -1.11 -9.40
CA LYS A 36 -16.22 -2.48 -8.87
C LYS A 36 -15.05 -2.68 -7.91
N THR A 37 -13.88 -2.20 -8.29
CA THR A 37 -12.68 -2.29 -7.45
C THR A 37 -12.87 -1.50 -6.16
N ALA A 38 -13.46 -0.32 -6.23
CA ALA A 38 -13.75 0.50 -5.05
C ALA A 38 -14.68 -0.24 -4.08
N VAL A 39 -15.71 -0.91 -4.57
CA VAL A 39 -16.63 -1.70 -3.74
C VAL A 39 -15.89 -2.87 -3.10
N GLN A 40 -15.04 -3.56 -3.85
CA GLN A 40 -14.24 -4.68 -3.30
C GLN A 40 -13.30 -4.20 -2.18
N ILE A 41 -12.65 -3.07 -2.37
CA ILE A 41 -11.78 -2.49 -1.34
C ILE A 41 -12.60 -2.09 -0.12
N LEU A 42 -13.76 -1.45 -0.33
CA LEU A 42 -14.65 -1.07 0.76
C LEU A 42 -15.11 -2.28 1.56
N ASP A 43 -15.51 -3.36 0.88
CA ASP A 43 -15.94 -4.59 1.53
C ASP A 43 -14.82 -5.18 2.41
N ILE A 44 -13.59 -5.17 1.91
CA ILE A 44 -12.43 -5.62 2.68
C ILE A 44 -12.20 -4.73 3.90
N CYS A 45 -12.30 -3.43 3.74
CA CYS A 45 -12.16 -2.48 4.84
C CYS A 45 -13.20 -2.70 5.93
N VAL A 46 -14.43 -2.97 5.55
CA VAL A 46 -15.52 -3.24 6.50
C VAL A 46 -15.30 -4.59 7.20
N GLU A 47 -14.98 -5.63 6.43
CA GLU A 47 -14.77 -6.98 6.95
C GLU A 47 -13.63 -7.05 7.96
N HIS A 48 -12.54 -6.36 7.69
CA HIS A 48 -11.34 -6.38 8.54
C HIS A 48 -11.21 -5.18 9.46
N GLU A 49 -12.22 -4.33 9.52
CA GLU A 49 -12.24 -3.13 10.38
C GLU A 49 -11.00 -2.25 10.15
N ILE A 50 -10.71 -1.95 8.89
CA ILE A 50 -9.54 -1.18 8.49
C ILE A 50 -9.71 0.29 8.89
N ALA A 51 -8.73 0.82 9.61
CA ALA A 51 -8.72 2.23 10.04
C ALA A 51 -8.14 3.16 8.98
N ALA A 52 -7.18 2.71 8.19
CA ALA A 52 -6.51 3.53 7.20
C ALA A 52 -5.92 2.70 6.07
N LEU A 53 -5.75 3.33 4.90
CA LEU A 53 -5.08 2.75 3.75
C LEU A 53 -3.65 3.30 3.65
N VAL A 54 -2.70 2.44 3.34
CA VAL A 54 -1.33 2.82 2.99
C VAL A 54 -1.13 2.53 1.51
N ILE A 55 -0.92 3.56 0.72
CA ILE A 55 -0.84 3.45 -0.74
C ILE A 55 0.60 3.69 -1.18
N GLY A 56 1.19 2.73 -1.88
CA GLY A 56 2.53 2.87 -2.42
C GLY A 56 2.56 3.91 -3.54
N LEU A 57 3.52 4.82 -3.47
CA LEU A 57 3.71 5.88 -4.45
C LEU A 57 5.02 5.63 -5.21
N PRO A 58 4.95 5.29 -6.52
CA PRO A 58 6.13 4.92 -7.30
C PRO A 58 6.90 6.16 -7.77
N VAL A 59 7.53 6.84 -6.83
CA VAL A 59 8.34 8.03 -7.09
C VAL A 59 9.59 7.63 -7.86
N ASN A 60 10.01 8.45 -8.83
CA ASN A 60 11.25 8.23 -9.56
C ASN A 60 12.46 8.36 -8.65
N MET A 61 13.57 7.73 -9.05
CA MET A 61 14.79 7.73 -8.23
C MET A 61 15.33 9.12 -7.94
N ASP A 62 15.08 10.08 -8.82
CA ASP A 62 15.48 11.48 -8.63
C ASP A 62 14.52 12.31 -7.76
N GLY A 63 13.47 11.68 -7.26
CA GLY A 63 12.47 12.34 -6.42
C GLY A 63 11.30 12.95 -7.18
N THR A 64 11.31 12.91 -8.50
CA THR A 64 10.20 13.45 -9.29
C THR A 64 9.04 12.46 -9.34
N GLU A 65 7.82 12.99 -9.47
CA GLU A 65 6.62 12.19 -9.65
C GLU A 65 6.26 12.16 -11.13
N GLY A 66 6.35 10.96 -11.71
CA GLY A 66 5.98 10.76 -13.10
C GLY A 66 4.49 10.42 -13.25
N PRO A 67 4.08 10.00 -14.48
CA PRO A 67 2.69 9.66 -14.77
C PRO A 67 2.11 8.58 -13.85
N ARG A 68 2.92 7.63 -13.41
CA ARG A 68 2.47 6.57 -12.50
C ARG A 68 2.03 7.12 -11.14
N CYS A 69 2.77 8.09 -10.61
CA CYS A 69 2.39 8.75 -9.36
C CYS A 69 1.07 9.50 -9.52
N GLN A 70 0.88 10.16 -10.64
CA GLN A 70 -0.36 10.89 -10.92
C GLN A 70 -1.55 9.94 -11.01
N SER A 71 -1.36 8.78 -11.64
CA SER A 71 -2.40 7.74 -11.72
C SER A 71 -2.78 7.21 -10.35
N VAL A 72 -1.79 6.96 -9.50
CA VAL A 72 -2.00 6.47 -8.13
C VAL A 72 -2.74 7.52 -7.29
N ARG A 73 -2.33 8.77 -7.38
CA ARG A 73 -2.99 9.87 -6.66
C ARG A 73 -4.43 10.06 -7.13
N GLN A 74 -4.69 9.92 -8.42
CA GLN A 74 -6.05 10.01 -8.97
C GLN A 74 -6.92 8.86 -8.47
N PHE A 75 -6.36 7.65 -8.42
CA PHE A 75 -7.05 6.49 -7.86
C PHE A 75 -7.45 6.75 -6.40
N ALA A 76 -6.54 7.29 -5.60
CA ALA A 76 -6.81 7.61 -4.20
C ALA A 76 -7.93 8.66 -4.08
N ARG A 77 -7.89 9.72 -4.89
CA ARG A 77 -8.95 10.73 -4.89
C ARG A 77 -10.30 10.14 -5.26
N ASN A 78 -10.33 9.24 -6.22
CA ASN A 78 -11.55 8.56 -6.62
C ASN A 78 -12.08 7.65 -5.50
N LEU A 79 -11.20 6.99 -4.75
CA LEU A 79 -11.60 6.20 -3.58
C LEU A 79 -12.21 7.08 -2.49
N GLU A 80 -11.61 8.22 -2.19
CA GLU A 80 -12.13 9.15 -1.20
C GLU A 80 -13.55 9.62 -1.53
N ALA A 81 -13.86 9.74 -2.81
CA ALA A 81 -15.21 10.11 -3.24
C ALA A 81 -16.23 9.00 -2.99
N HIS A 82 -15.80 7.75 -2.84
CA HIS A 82 -16.68 6.61 -2.63
C HIS A 82 -16.90 6.27 -1.15
N PHE A 83 -15.90 6.49 -0.33
CA PHE A 83 -16.02 6.23 1.11
C PHE A 83 -14.97 7.02 1.89
N ASP A 84 -15.33 7.34 3.12
CA ASP A 84 -14.51 8.13 4.01
C ASP A 84 -13.55 7.22 4.80
N ILE A 85 -12.29 7.20 4.40
CA ILE A 85 -11.25 6.46 5.10
C ILE A 85 -9.95 7.23 5.00
N GLU A 86 -9.16 7.19 6.05
CA GLU A 86 -7.84 7.82 6.06
C GLU A 86 -6.91 7.15 5.07
N MET A 87 -6.14 7.93 4.33
CA MET A 87 -5.18 7.43 3.36
C MET A 87 -3.82 8.09 3.57
N ALA A 88 -2.77 7.29 3.51
CA ALA A 88 -1.39 7.78 3.56
C ALA A 88 -0.64 7.23 2.36
N PHE A 89 0.24 8.03 1.78
CA PHE A 89 1.11 7.59 0.70
C PHE A 89 2.47 7.19 1.27
N TRP A 90 2.98 6.08 0.76
CA TRP A 90 4.31 5.59 1.09
C TRP A 90 5.21 5.66 -0.13
N ASP A 91 6.32 6.36 -0.03
CA ASP A 91 7.33 6.42 -1.09
C ASP A 91 8.00 5.06 -1.21
N GLU A 92 7.79 4.38 -2.34
CA GLU A 92 8.32 3.03 -2.58
C GLU A 92 9.86 2.99 -2.56
N ARG A 93 10.54 4.12 -2.74
CA ARG A 93 12.02 4.20 -2.62
C ARG A 93 12.49 3.93 -1.19
N LEU A 94 11.63 4.14 -0.19
CA LEU A 94 11.95 3.93 1.22
C LEU A 94 11.84 2.46 1.64
N SER A 95 11.52 1.57 0.71
CA SER A 95 11.40 0.14 0.95
C SER A 95 12.19 -0.62 -0.11
N THR A 96 12.28 -1.93 0.05
CA THR A 96 12.95 -2.80 -0.92
C THR A 96 12.02 -3.26 -2.04
N VAL A 97 10.88 -2.59 -2.23
CA VAL A 97 9.83 -3.01 -3.17
C VAL A 97 10.37 -3.18 -4.59
N ALA A 98 11.10 -2.19 -5.11
CA ALA A 98 11.61 -2.25 -6.48
C ALA A 98 12.57 -3.40 -6.70
N VAL A 99 13.52 -3.59 -5.77
CA VAL A 99 14.49 -4.70 -5.82
C VAL A 99 13.78 -6.03 -5.69
N THR A 100 12.83 -6.12 -4.78
CA THR A 100 12.08 -7.35 -4.52
C THR A 100 11.21 -7.73 -5.71
N LYS A 101 10.55 -6.77 -6.35
CA LYS A 101 9.78 -7.01 -7.59
C LYS A 101 10.68 -7.62 -8.66
N THR A 102 11.87 -7.07 -8.87
CA THR A 102 12.83 -7.58 -9.84
C THR A 102 13.26 -9.01 -9.53
N MET A 103 13.54 -9.30 -8.27
CA MET A 103 13.94 -10.65 -7.83
C MET A 103 12.82 -11.66 -8.02
N ILE A 104 11.60 -11.30 -7.67
CA ILE A 104 10.43 -12.17 -7.83
C ILE A 104 10.19 -12.44 -9.31
N GLU A 105 10.27 -11.42 -10.15
CA GLU A 105 10.10 -11.56 -11.60
C GLU A 105 11.15 -12.45 -12.23
N ALA A 106 12.37 -12.47 -11.70
CA ALA A 106 13.44 -13.35 -12.20
C ALA A 106 13.21 -14.82 -11.87
N ASP A 107 12.59 -15.11 -10.73
CA ASP A 107 12.49 -16.46 -10.18
C ASP A 107 11.16 -17.16 -10.44
N MET A 108 10.14 -16.44 -10.89
CA MET A 108 8.79 -16.99 -11.05
C MET A 108 8.38 -17.14 -12.51
N SER A 109 7.51 -18.11 -12.79
CA SER A 109 6.88 -18.21 -14.10
C SER A 109 6.04 -16.96 -14.37
N ARG A 110 5.85 -16.63 -15.65
CA ARG A 110 5.17 -15.42 -16.07
C ARG A 110 3.77 -15.27 -15.48
N ALA A 111 3.02 -16.38 -15.43
CA ALA A 111 1.66 -16.36 -14.88
C ALA A 111 1.67 -16.10 -13.37
N LYS A 112 2.56 -16.77 -12.64
CA LYS A 112 2.69 -16.58 -11.19
C LYS A 112 3.21 -15.19 -10.84
N ARG A 113 4.09 -14.61 -11.68
CA ARG A 113 4.57 -13.24 -11.48
C ARG A 113 3.43 -12.25 -11.50
N ALA A 114 2.58 -12.31 -12.52
CA ALA A 114 1.46 -11.41 -12.65
C ALA A 114 0.51 -11.49 -11.45
N GLU A 115 0.32 -12.70 -10.91
CA GLU A 115 -0.59 -12.93 -9.78
C GLU A 115 0.02 -12.53 -8.43
N ASN A 116 1.31 -12.76 -8.22
CA ASN A 116 1.93 -12.63 -6.90
C ASN A 116 2.72 -11.34 -6.66
N VAL A 117 3.27 -10.74 -7.72
CA VAL A 117 4.14 -9.55 -7.58
C VAL A 117 3.43 -8.41 -6.89
N ASP A 118 2.19 -8.11 -7.29
CA ASP A 118 1.48 -6.96 -6.77
C ASP A 118 1.10 -7.11 -5.29
N LYS A 119 0.60 -8.29 -4.89
CA LYS A 119 0.26 -8.50 -3.48
C LYS A 119 1.50 -8.57 -2.59
N MET A 120 2.61 -9.10 -3.08
CA MET A 120 3.87 -9.11 -2.35
C MET A 120 4.44 -7.69 -2.25
N ALA A 121 4.35 -6.92 -3.32
CA ALA A 121 4.73 -5.51 -3.29
C ALA A 121 3.91 -4.73 -2.28
N ALA A 122 2.59 -4.96 -2.22
CA ALA A 122 1.73 -4.36 -1.20
C ALA A 122 2.18 -4.74 0.22
N GLY A 123 2.61 -5.99 0.42
CA GLY A 123 3.18 -6.44 1.68
C GLY A 123 4.41 -5.66 2.08
N TYR A 124 5.34 -5.43 1.16
CA TYR A 124 6.56 -4.66 1.43
C TYR A 124 6.27 -3.17 1.67
N ILE A 125 5.34 -2.61 0.93
CA ILE A 125 4.88 -1.23 1.13
C ILE A 125 4.33 -1.08 2.54
N LEU A 126 3.41 -1.95 2.92
CA LEU A 126 2.79 -1.91 4.24
C LEU A 126 3.82 -2.18 5.35
N GLN A 127 4.70 -3.16 5.19
CA GLN A 127 5.71 -3.47 6.19
C GLN A 127 6.68 -2.30 6.39
N GLY A 128 7.06 -1.61 5.31
CA GLY A 128 7.87 -0.41 5.39
C GLY A 128 7.20 0.68 6.22
N ALA A 129 5.91 0.91 5.97
CA ALA A 129 5.12 1.88 6.73
C ALA A 129 4.98 1.48 8.21
N LEU A 130 4.74 0.19 8.48
CA LEU A 130 4.64 -0.31 9.86
C LEU A 130 5.96 -0.13 10.63
N ASN A 131 7.08 -0.43 9.99
CA ASN A 131 8.39 -0.25 10.58
C ASN A 131 8.68 1.23 10.88
N PHE A 132 8.30 2.10 9.97
CA PHE A 132 8.42 3.55 10.16
C PHE A 132 7.60 4.01 11.36
N LEU A 133 6.35 3.58 11.46
CA LEU A 133 5.47 3.92 12.57
C LEU A 133 6.01 3.40 13.91
N ALA A 134 6.56 2.19 13.94
CA ALA A 134 7.15 1.61 15.13
C ALA A 134 8.35 2.43 15.60
N ASN A 135 9.23 2.85 14.68
CA ASN A 135 10.38 3.69 15.00
C ASN A 135 9.95 5.06 15.48
N HIS A 136 8.90 5.63 14.90
CA HIS A 136 8.34 6.90 15.31
C HIS A 136 7.70 6.81 16.71
N ALA A 137 6.98 5.74 16.97
CA ALA A 137 6.37 5.50 18.28
C ALA A 137 7.45 5.39 19.37
N THR A 138 8.56 4.70 19.07
CA THR A 138 9.69 4.57 19.99
C THR A 138 10.34 5.93 20.27
N ASN A 139 10.47 6.77 19.25
CA ASN A 139 11.01 8.12 19.38
C ASN A 139 10.05 9.06 20.09
N SER A 140 8.74 8.81 19.97
CA SER A 140 7.71 9.64 20.58
C SER A 140 7.47 9.30 22.06
N ASP A 141 8.10 8.27 22.60
CA ASP A 141 8.11 8.02 24.04
C ASP A 141 8.90 9.10 24.80
N GLU A 142 9.64 9.94 24.11
CA GLU A 142 10.20 11.13 24.69
C GLU A 142 9.10 12.16 24.92
N PRO A 143 9.14 12.87 26.06
CA PRO A 143 8.08 13.81 26.44
C PRO A 143 8.09 15.04 25.53
N ALA A 144 7.27 15.01 24.52
CA ALA A 144 6.89 16.19 23.77
C ALA A 144 5.44 16.03 23.34
N PRO A 145 4.57 15.69 24.25
CA PRO A 145 3.20 15.30 23.92
C PRO A 145 2.35 16.43 23.35
N ASP A 146 2.68 17.65 23.65
CA ASP A 146 1.89 18.79 23.23
C ASP A 146 1.93 19.04 21.74
N SER A 147 2.96 18.50 21.07
CA SER A 147 3.06 18.59 19.61
C SER A 147 2.14 17.62 18.88
N TRP A 148 1.48 16.77 19.62
CA TRP A 148 0.61 15.72 19.06
C TRP A 148 -0.86 16.09 19.11
N GLY A 149 -1.17 17.23 19.68
CA GLY A 149 -2.53 17.72 19.78
C GLY A 149 -3.20 17.92 18.44
#